data_404450e959585eaa8eba9235d53c63bd
#
_entry.id   404450e959585eaa8eba9235d53c63bd
#
_cell.length_a   1.000
_cell.length_b   1.000
_cell.length_c   1.000
_cell.angle_alpha   90.00
_cell.angle_beta   90.00
_cell.angle_gamma   90.00
#
_symmetry.space_group_name_H-M   'P 1'
#
loop_
_entity.id
_entity.type
_entity.pdbx_description
1 polymer ?
#
loop_
_entity_poly.entity_id
_entity_poly.type
_entity_poly.pdbx_seq_one_letter_code
_entity_poly.pdbx_strand_id
1 'polypeptide(L)'
;VWYHHEQEDVMLKNAPTGGAGRTNQKTRTRLAIIDACRALIRTGAPVTMPDVAQRALVSEATAYRYFPDIVTLITEALADLWPSPDEALQPIAASADPLARVAFASEFFLLRILAYQGSVRTMIAATITRPELAAMRPGLRFAWIEYALAPLAGSPAFADAVTRLKRDLAVVVSPEALFTLTDLCGLSPDDAVTHSVRLATTITAAALASDAER
;
A
#
# COMPACT_ATOMS: atom_id res chain seq x y z
N VAL A 1 56.08 32.76 -48.54
CA VAL A 1 56.79 32.36 -47.35
C VAL A 1 55.85 31.65 -46.40
N TRP A 2 56.09 30.44 -46.24
CA TRP A 2 55.69 29.30 -45.49
C TRP A 2 55.39 29.44 -43.97
N TYR A 3 54.52 28.48 -43.44
CA TYR A 3 54.22 28.06 -42.07
C TYR A 3 53.05 28.76 -41.35
N HIS A 4 51.89 28.06 -41.26
CA HIS A 4 51.27 27.53 -40.06
C HIS A 4 49.91 26.87 -40.38
N HIS A 5 49.97 25.56 -40.58
CA HIS A 5 48.80 24.69 -40.43
C HIS A 5 49.30 23.50 -39.64
N GLU A 6 48.83 23.36 -38.43
CA GLU A 6 48.76 22.11 -37.60
C GLU A 6 48.71 22.52 -36.15
N GLN A 7 47.54 22.66 -35.57
CA GLN A 7 47.24 22.52 -34.14
C GLN A 7 45.75 22.86 -33.80
N GLU A 8 44.82 22.23 -34.48
CA GLU A 8 43.41 22.21 -34.07
C GLU A 8 42.75 20.85 -34.21
N ASP A 9 43.32 19.79 -33.66
CA ASP A 9 42.67 18.47 -33.73
C ASP A 9 42.98 17.54 -32.56
N VAL A 10 43.09 18.04 -31.31
CA VAL A 10 43.33 17.18 -30.11
C VAL A 10 42.43 17.54 -28.92
N MET A 11 41.31 18.21 -29.08
CA MET A 11 40.43 18.52 -27.94
C MET A 11 38.98 18.05 -28.09
N LEU A 12 38.72 16.90 -28.66
CA LEU A 12 37.38 16.31 -28.71
C LEU A 12 37.41 14.80 -28.49
N LYS A 13 38.08 14.34 -27.44
CA LYS A 13 37.95 12.97 -26.92
C LYS A 13 38.21 12.92 -25.44
N ASN A 14 37.23 13.30 -24.64
CA ASN A 14 37.03 12.83 -23.27
C ASN A 14 35.76 13.48 -22.67
N ALA A 15 34.61 13.16 -23.23
CA ALA A 15 33.36 13.28 -22.49
C ALA A 15 33.19 11.99 -21.64
N PRO A 16 32.93 12.07 -20.33
CA PRO A 16 32.70 10.88 -19.51
C PRO A 16 31.30 10.31 -19.80
N THR A 17 31.17 9.51 -20.84
CA THR A 17 29.94 8.79 -21.22
C THR A 17 29.59 7.64 -20.27
N GLY A 18 30.35 7.44 -19.20
CA GLY A 18 30.17 6.33 -18.26
C GLY A 18 29.12 6.53 -17.17
N GLY A 19 28.67 7.79 -16.90
CA GLY A 19 27.75 8.08 -15.81
C GLY A 19 26.28 7.81 -16.18
N ALA A 20 25.82 8.35 -17.29
CA ALA A 20 24.44 8.24 -17.74
C ALA A 20 24.02 6.79 -18.06
N GLY A 21 24.90 6.01 -18.69
CA GLY A 21 24.64 4.60 -19.00
C GLY A 21 24.47 3.73 -17.74
N ARG A 22 25.32 3.92 -16.72
CA ARG A 22 25.24 3.20 -15.43
C ARG A 22 24.01 3.59 -14.64
N THR A 23 23.63 4.85 -14.62
CA THR A 23 22.40 5.34 -13.96
C THR A 23 21.17 4.75 -14.65
N ASN A 24 21.10 4.76 -15.98
CA ASN A 24 20.01 4.17 -16.74
C ASN A 24 19.90 2.66 -16.50
N GLN A 25 21.02 1.94 -16.46
CA GLN A 25 21.03 0.51 -16.14
C GLN A 25 20.53 0.22 -14.72
N LYS A 26 20.94 1.02 -13.74
CA LYS A 26 20.48 0.90 -12.36
C LYS A 26 18.97 1.10 -12.27
N THR A 27 18.44 2.13 -12.91
CA THR A 27 16.99 2.42 -12.96
C THR A 27 16.22 1.28 -13.62
N ARG A 28 16.69 0.77 -14.75
CA ARG A 28 16.04 -0.38 -15.44
C ARG A 28 15.97 -1.62 -14.57
N THR A 29 17.07 -1.97 -13.90
CA THR A 29 17.09 -3.14 -12.99
C THR A 29 16.12 -2.95 -11.83
N ARG A 30 16.07 -1.75 -11.24
CA ARG A 30 15.14 -1.46 -10.15
C ARG A 30 13.67 -1.60 -10.60
N LEU A 31 13.32 -1.05 -11.74
CA LEU A 31 11.98 -1.16 -12.31
C LEU A 31 11.63 -2.62 -12.64
N ALA A 32 12.55 -3.39 -13.21
CA ALA A 32 12.33 -4.81 -13.49
C ALA A 32 12.01 -5.62 -12.21
N ILE A 33 12.67 -5.32 -11.08
CA ILE A 33 12.39 -5.95 -9.78
C ILE A 33 10.99 -5.57 -9.28
N ILE A 34 10.60 -4.29 -9.38
CA ILE A 34 9.26 -3.83 -8.99
C ILE A 34 8.18 -4.48 -9.85
N ASP A 35 8.37 -4.53 -11.16
CA ASP A 35 7.41 -5.12 -12.09
C ASP A 35 7.27 -6.64 -11.89
N ALA A 36 8.37 -7.33 -11.59
CA ALA A 36 8.35 -8.73 -11.19
C ALA A 36 7.54 -8.94 -9.90
N CYS A 37 7.75 -8.10 -8.90
CA CYS A 37 6.99 -8.12 -7.65
C CYS A 37 5.50 -7.86 -7.90
N ARG A 38 5.14 -6.84 -8.68
CA ARG A 38 3.74 -6.56 -9.08
C ARG A 38 3.07 -7.74 -9.75
N ALA A 39 3.79 -8.40 -10.65
CA ALA A 39 3.27 -9.56 -11.35
C ALA A 39 2.99 -10.74 -10.39
N LEU A 40 3.84 -10.95 -9.37
CA LEU A 40 3.62 -11.95 -8.32
C LEU A 40 2.47 -11.56 -7.40
N ILE A 41 2.38 -10.29 -6.97
CA ILE A 41 1.26 -9.79 -6.14
C ILE A 41 -0.10 -10.09 -6.80
N ARG A 42 -0.21 -9.88 -8.12
CA ARG A 42 -1.46 -10.14 -8.88
C ARG A 42 -1.89 -11.61 -8.90
N THR A 43 -1.00 -12.55 -8.57
CA THR A 43 -1.38 -13.97 -8.45
C THR A 43 -2.13 -14.30 -7.17
N GLY A 44 -2.11 -13.39 -6.17
CA GLY A 44 -2.67 -13.62 -4.84
C GLY A 44 -1.82 -14.54 -3.95
N ALA A 45 -0.74 -15.13 -4.48
CA ALA A 45 0.18 -15.99 -3.74
C ALA A 45 1.14 -15.19 -2.85
N PRO A 46 1.74 -15.80 -1.80
CA PRO A 46 2.82 -15.19 -1.06
C PRO A 46 3.98 -14.75 -1.97
N VAL A 47 4.58 -13.60 -1.67
CA VAL A 47 5.69 -13.04 -2.46
C VAL A 47 6.96 -13.15 -1.64
N THR A 48 7.99 -13.77 -2.21
CA THR A 48 9.31 -13.88 -1.59
C THR A 48 10.40 -13.20 -2.43
N MET A 49 11.49 -12.80 -1.79
CA MET A 49 12.61 -12.17 -2.52
C MET A 49 13.24 -13.11 -3.56
N PRO A 50 13.44 -14.42 -3.30
CA PRO A 50 13.88 -15.37 -4.31
C PRO A 50 12.99 -15.42 -5.55
N ASP A 51 11.65 -15.49 -5.36
CA ASP A 51 10.69 -15.54 -6.48
C ASP A 51 10.75 -14.28 -7.33
N VAL A 52 10.86 -13.10 -6.67
CA VAL A 52 11.02 -11.83 -7.36
C VAL A 52 12.31 -11.78 -8.14
N ALA A 53 13.43 -12.19 -7.54
CA ALA A 53 14.75 -12.20 -8.21
C ALA A 53 14.75 -13.11 -9.43
N GLN A 54 14.19 -14.30 -9.30
CA GLN A 54 14.03 -15.26 -10.42
C GLN A 54 13.20 -14.64 -11.55
N ARG A 55 12.05 -14.05 -11.23
CA ARG A 55 11.17 -13.46 -12.23
C ARG A 55 11.76 -12.20 -12.89
N ALA A 56 12.54 -11.41 -12.13
CA ALA A 56 13.25 -10.24 -12.64
C ALA A 56 14.53 -10.58 -13.40
N LEU A 57 14.90 -11.87 -13.48
CA LEU A 57 16.14 -12.35 -14.10
C LEU A 57 17.41 -11.72 -13.49
N VAL A 58 17.41 -11.56 -12.16
CA VAL A 58 18.56 -11.08 -11.39
C VAL A 58 18.93 -12.09 -10.29
N SER A 59 20.15 -11.98 -9.74
CA SER A 59 20.50 -12.75 -8.53
C SER A 59 19.77 -12.17 -7.29
N GLU A 60 19.50 -13.02 -6.29
CA GLU A 60 18.95 -12.56 -4.99
C GLU A 60 19.80 -11.46 -4.36
N ALA A 61 21.13 -11.59 -4.39
CA ALA A 61 22.05 -10.57 -3.90
C ALA A 61 21.86 -9.23 -4.63
N THR A 62 21.51 -9.28 -5.93
CA THR A 62 21.17 -8.07 -6.69
C THR A 62 19.83 -7.50 -6.22
N ALA A 63 18.80 -8.33 -6.04
CA ALA A 63 17.50 -7.88 -5.54
C ALA A 63 17.63 -7.21 -4.15
N TYR A 64 18.33 -7.85 -3.21
CA TYR A 64 18.58 -7.28 -1.87
C TYR A 64 19.40 -5.99 -1.88
N ARG A 65 20.26 -5.77 -2.85
CA ARG A 65 20.99 -4.51 -3.00
C ARG A 65 20.08 -3.34 -3.38
N TYR A 66 18.98 -3.59 -4.11
CA TYR A 66 17.98 -2.58 -4.48
C TYR A 66 16.89 -2.41 -3.43
N PHE A 67 16.50 -3.50 -2.79
CA PHE A 67 15.45 -3.55 -1.78
C PHE A 67 15.94 -4.39 -0.60
N PRO A 68 16.36 -3.76 0.51
CA PRO A 68 16.99 -4.45 1.63
C PRO A 68 16.06 -5.44 2.33
N ASP A 69 14.76 -5.29 2.13
CA ASP A 69 13.74 -6.18 2.69
C ASP A 69 12.52 -6.28 1.77
N ILE A 70 11.74 -7.33 1.99
CA ILE A 70 10.55 -7.62 1.19
C ILE A 70 9.41 -6.64 1.44
N VAL A 71 9.33 -6.04 2.65
CA VAL A 71 8.27 -5.08 3.00
C VAL A 71 8.41 -3.82 2.16
N THR A 72 9.63 -3.27 2.08
CA THR A 72 9.94 -2.12 1.23
C THR A 72 9.58 -2.37 -0.23
N LEU A 73 9.95 -3.54 -0.76
CA LEU A 73 9.65 -3.90 -2.14
C LEU A 73 8.14 -4.02 -2.40
N ILE A 74 7.41 -4.75 -1.55
CA ILE A 74 5.96 -4.91 -1.68
C ILE A 74 5.26 -3.56 -1.53
N THR A 75 5.67 -2.72 -0.58
CA THR A 75 5.08 -1.39 -0.37
C THR A 75 5.18 -0.53 -1.64
N GLU A 76 6.34 -0.52 -2.28
CA GLU A 76 6.52 0.23 -3.52
C GLU A 76 5.78 -0.41 -4.71
N ALA A 77 5.76 -1.73 -4.78
CA ALA A 77 5.03 -2.43 -5.83
C ALA A 77 3.51 -2.25 -5.72
N LEU A 78 2.97 -2.14 -4.50
CA LEU A 78 1.55 -1.91 -4.25
C LEU A 78 1.11 -0.47 -4.56
N ALA A 79 1.99 0.51 -4.51
CA ALA A 79 1.63 1.93 -4.66
C ALA A 79 0.80 2.20 -5.93
N ASP A 80 1.14 1.53 -7.05
CA ASP A 80 0.41 1.68 -8.31
C ASP A 80 -0.76 0.70 -8.49
N LEU A 81 -0.98 -0.20 -7.52
CA LEU A 81 -2.07 -1.19 -7.57
C LEU A 81 -3.29 -0.77 -6.74
N TRP A 82 -3.14 0.25 -5.91
CA TRP A 82 -4.20 0.78 -5.08
C TRP A 82 -4.66 2.13 -5.61
N PRO A 83 -5.96 2.30 -5.91
CA PRO A 83 -6.50 3.62 -6.23
C PRO A 83 -6.42 4.51 -4.99
N SER A 84 -6.43 5.82 -5.20
CA SER A 84 -6.62 6.75 -4.08
C SER A 84 -8.01 6.59 -3.46
N PRO A 85 -8.23 6.97 -2.19
CA PRO A 85 -9.57 6.99 -1.59
C PRO A 85 -10.56 7.82 -2.40
N ASP A 86 -10.16 8.97 -2.94
CA ASP A 86 -10.99 9.84 -3.77
C ASP A 86 -11.51 9.13 -5.03
N GLU A 87 -10.63 8.39 -5.72
CA GLU A 87 -11.00 7.66 -6.93
C GLU A 87 -11.94 6.49 -6.61
N ALA A 88 -11.59 5.69 -5.61
CA ALA A 88 -12.31 4.47 -5.30
C ALA A 88 -13.66 4.72 -4.63
N LEU A 89 -13.77 5.78 -3.81
CA LEU A 89 -14.98 6.13 -3.07
C LEU A 89 -15.85 7.18 -3.81
N GLN A 90 -15.50 7.50 -5.06
CA GLN A 90 -16.28 8.40 -5.90
C GLN A 90 -17.79 8.06 -5.93
N PRO A 91 -18.23 6.78 -6.02
CA PRO A 91 -19.65 6.44 -6.01
C PRO A 91 -20.41 6.86 -4.76
N ILE A 92 -19.71 7.02 -3.62
CA ILE A 92 -20.31 7.43 -2.33
C ILE A 92 -19.88 8.84 -1.89
N ALA A 93 -19.10 9.56 -2.72
CA ALA A 93 -18.51 10.85 -2.37
C ALA A 93 -19.56 11.92 -1.97
N ALA A 94 -20.72 11.93 -2.65
CA ALA A 94 -21.82 12.87 -2.40
C ALA A 94 -22.66 12.50 -1.16
N SER A 95 -22.51 11.32 -0.58
CA SER A 95 -23.28 10.91 0.59
C SER A 95 -22.81 11.65 1.85
N ALA A 96 -23.76 12.22 2.57
CA ALA A 96 -23.56 12.77 3.89
C ALA A 96 -23.75 11.72 5.00
N ASP A 97 -24.24 10.52 4.69
CA ASP A 97 -24.47 9.44 5.64
C ASP A 97 -23.13 8.75 6.01
N PRO A 98 -22.63 8.92 7.24
CA PRO A 98 -21.37 8.33 7.66
C PRO A 98 -21.43 6.79 7.71
N LEU A 99 -22.60 6.19 7.98
CA LEU A 99 -22.73 4.73 8.00
C LEU A 99 -22.57 4.14 6.60
N ALA A 100 -23.24 4.74 5.61
CA ALA A 100 -23.11 4.32 4.22
C ALA A 100 -21.67 4.48 3.72
N ARG A 101 -21.00 5.58 4.07
CA ARG A 101 -19.61 5.83 3.69
C ARG A 101 -18.64 4.83 4.34
N VAL A 102 -18.79 4.55 5.63
CA VAL A 102 -17.97 3.56 6.34
C VAL A 102 -18.21 2.15 5.78
N ALA A 103 -19.46 1.78 5.50
CA ALA A 103 -19.77 0.48 4.89
C ALA A 103 -19.05 0.30 3.55
N PHE A 104 -19.23 1.24 2.63
CA PHE A 104 -18.64 1.19 1.30
C PHE A 104 -17.09 1.18 1.34
N ALA A 105 -16.50 2.08 2.15
CA ALA A 105 -15.05 2.16 2.27
C ALA A 105 -14.44 0.90 2.88
N SER A 106 -15.09 0.32 3.90
CA SER A 106 -14.66 -0.91 4.55
C SER A 106 -14.72 -2.09 3.60
N GLU A 107 -15.84 -2.26 2.90
CA GLU A 107 -16.02 -3.34 1.92
C GLU A 107 -14.97 -3.27 0.81
N PHE A 108 -14.82 -2.10 0.19
CA PHE A 108 -13.84 -1.91 -0.87
C PHE A 108 -12.42 -2.23 -0.39
N PHE A 109 -12.02 -1.70 0.77
CA PHE A 109 -10.70 -1.92 1.32
C PHE A 109 -10.43 -3.41 1.61
N LEU A 110 -11.38 -4.11 2.26
CA LEU A 110 -11.23 -5.52 2.62
C LEU A 110 -11.21 -6.45 1.40
N LEU A 111 -12.02 -6.16 0.38
CA LEU A 111 -11.96 -6.90 -0.89
C LEU A 111 -10.60 -6.74 -1.58
N ARG A 112 -9.98 -5.56 -1.50
CA ARG A 112 -8.62 -5.35 -2.00
C ARG A 112 -7.58 -6.12 -1.19
N ILE A 113 -7.72 -6.19 0.15
CA ILE A 113 -6.87 -7.04 0.98
C ILE A 113 -6.96 -8.50 0.52
N LEU A 114 -8.17 -9.01 0.26
CA LEU A 114 -8.35 -10.37 -0.25
C LEU A 114 -7.69 -10.59 -1.61
N ALA A 115 -7.86 -9.64 -2.53
CA ALA A 115 -7.24 -9.73 -3.85
C ALA A 115 -5.70 -9.83 -3.81
N TYR A 116 -5.07 -9.23 -2.81
CA TYR A 116 -3.61 -9.21 -2.63
C TYR A 116 -3.16 -9.92 -1.35
N GLN A 117 -3.97 -10.86 -0.83
CA GLN A 117 -3.76 -11.46 0.49
C GLN A 117 -2.38 -12.07 0.70
N GLY A 118 -1.78 -12.69 -0.32
CA GLY A 118 -0.46 -13.30 -0.22
C GLY A 118 0.62 -12.28 0.14
N SER A 119 0.66 -11.14 -0.56
CA SER A 119 1.62 -10.07 -0.26
C SER A 119 1.33 -9.38 1.07
N VAL A 120 0.07 -9.19 1.41
CA VAL A 120 -0.34 -8.60 2.70
C VAL A 120 0.09 -9.51 3.86
N ARG A 121 -0.12 -10.81 3.75
CA ARG A 121 0.34 -11.79 4.75
C ARG A 121 1.86 -11.79 4.88
N THR A 122 2.59 -11.71 3.77
CA THR A 122 4.06 -11.59 3.77
C THR A 122 4.52 -10.35 4.54
N MET A 123 3.90 -9.19 4.29
CA MET A 123 4.23 -7.96 5.03
C MET A 123 3.93 -8.07 6.53
N ILE A 124 2.77 -8.62 6.91
CA ILE A 124 2.41 -8.80 8.32
C ILE A 124 3.43 -9.71 9.01
N ALA A 125 3.71 -10.89 8.44
CA ALA A 125 4.67 -11.83 8.99
C ALA A 125 6.07 -11.21 9.17
N ALA A 126 6.55 -10.47 8.17
CA ALA A 126 7.83 -9.79 8.25
C ALA A 126 7.87 -8.72 9.36
N THR A 127 6.78 -7.98 9.57
CA THR A 127 6.72 -6.93 10.59
C THR A 127 6.45 -7.45 12.00
N ILE A 128 5.91 -8.66 12.15
CA ILE A 128 5.81 -9.34 13.45
C ILE A 128 7.20 -9.80 13.92
N THR A 129 7.99 -10.37 13.02
CA THR A 129 9.34 -10.85 13.33
C THR A 129 10.38 -9.73 13.43
N ARG A 130 10.13 -8.60 12.75
CA ARG A 130 10.97 -7.40 12.73
C ARG A 130 10.12 -6.15 12.92
N PRO A 131 9.77 -5.80 14.18
CA PRO A 131 8.87 -4.69 14.49
C PRO A 131 9.33 -3.32 13.95
N GLU A 132 10.63 -3.14 13.77
CA GLU A 132 11.22 -1.93 13.17
C GLU A 132 10.73 -1.68 11.73
N LEU A 133 10.29 -2.71 11.02
CA LEU A 133 9.72 -2.60 9.68
C LEU A 133 8.24 -2.18 9.69
N ALA A 134 7.59 -2.14 10.84
CA ALA A 134 6.17 -1.81 10.92
C ALA A 134 5.86 -0.40 10.40
N ALA A 135 6.77 0.55 10.61
CA ALA A 135 6.64 1.92 10.08
C ALA A 135 6.69 1.99 8.54
N MET A 136 7.22 0.96 7.88
CA MET A 136 7.29 0.88 6.41
C MET A 136 6.03 0.29 5.78
N ARG A 137 5.10 -0.25 6.60
CA ARG A 137 3.80 -0.71 6.09
C ARG A 137 3.01 0.49 5.57
N PRO A 138 2.43 0.38 4.35
CA PRO A 138 1.58 1.45 3.86
C PRO A 138 0.36 1.54 4.77
N GLY A 139 0.21 2.64 5.49
CA GLY A 139 -0.94 2.88 6.39
C GLY A 139 -2.25 3.16 5.65
N LEU A 140 -2.49 2.45 4.55
CA LEU A 140 -3.60 2.71 3.61
C LEU A 140 -4.95 2.78 4.31
N ARG A 141 -5.22 1.90 5.32
CA ARG A 141 -6.49 1.90 6.07
C ARG A 141 -6.84 3.25 6.66
N PHE A 142 -5.84 4.02 7.12
CA PHE A 142 -6.10 5.31 7.78
C PHE A 142 -6.65 6.35 6.80
N ALA A 143 -6.10 6.44 5.60
CA ALA A 143 -6.62 7.34 4.56
C ALA A 143 -8.06 6.99 4.15
N TRP A 144 -8.39 5.70 4.06
CA TRP A 144 -9.74 5.22 3.76
C TRP A 144 -10.75 5.53 4.85
N ILE A 145 -10.37 5.30 6.12
CA ILE A 145 -11.19 5.64 7.30
C ILE A 145 -11.38 7.17 7.38
N GLU A 146 -10.32 7.92 7.15
CA GLU A 146 -10.38 9.39 7.18
C GLU A 146 -11.32 9.94 6.10
N TYR A 147 -11.24 9.43 4.88
CA TYR A 147 -12.15 9.81 3.79
C TYR A 147 -13.60 9.42 4.09
N ALA A 148 -13.84 8.23 4.64
CA ALA A 148 -15.18 7.80 5.02
C ALA A 148 -15.82 8.72 6.07
N LEU A 149 -15.03 9.17 7.05
CA LEU A 149 -15.47 10.04 8.15
C LEU A 149 -15.39 11.54 7.84
N ALA A 150 -14.97 11.93 6.63
CA ALA A 150 -14.81 13.34 6.25
C ALA A 150 -16.04 14.23 6.54
N PRO A 151 -17.31 13.80 6.33
CA PRO A 151 -18.47 14.62 6.66
C PRO A 151 -18.59 14.99 8.14
N LEU A 152 -18.00 14.20 9.04
CA LEU A 152 -18.02 14.43 10.50
C LEU A 152 -16.86 15.31 10.97
N ALA A 153 -15.78 15.40 10.19
CA ALA A 153 -14.53 16.07 10.59
C ALA A 153 -14.69 17.59 10.81
N GLY A 154 -15.70 18.21 10.19
CA GLY A 154 -15.98 19.65 10.31
C GLY A 154 -16.83 20.04 11.52
N SER A 155 -17.35 19.09 12.29
CA SER A 155 -18.22 19.34 13.44
C SER A 155 -17.41 19.28 14.75
N PRO A 156 -17.29 20.40 15.49
CA PRO A 156 -16.64 20.38 16.80
C PRO A 156 -17.30 19.40 17.80
N ALA A 157 -18.61 19.20 17.67
CA ALA A 157 -19.37 18.27 18.51
C ALA A 157 -18.89 16.80 18.39
N PHE A 158 -18.33 16.42 17.24
CA PHE A 158 -17.88 15.05 17.00
C PHE A 158 -16.36 14.88 16.99
N ALA A 159 -15.57 15.90 17.28
CA ALA A 159 -14.10 15.86 17.13
C ALA A 159 -13.46 14.72 17.94
N ASP A 160 -13.85 14.57 19.20
CA ASP A 160 -13.34 13.51 20.09
C ASP A 160 -13.86 12.12 19.68
N ALA A 161 -15.13 12.02 19.30
CA ALA A 161 -15.72 10.78 18.81
C ALA A 161 -15.05 10.31 17.54
N VAL A 162 -14.84 11.20 16.57
CA VAL A 162 -14.13 10.88 15.30
C VAL A 162 -12.72 10.39 15.58
N THR A 163 -12.03 11.02 16.54
CA THR A 163 -10.67 10.60 16.92
C THR A 163 -10.64 9.19 17.53
N ARG A 164 -11.59 8.85 18.40
CA ARG A 164 -11.74 7.49 18.95
C ARG A 164 -12.16 6.51 17.86
N LEU A 165 -13.18 6.85 17.10
CA LEU A 165 -13.73 6.01 16.03
C LEU A 165 -12.70 5.65 14.95
N LYS A 166 -11.82 6.58 14.58
CA LYS A 166 -10.70 6.28 13.67
C LYS A 166 -9.81 5.14 14.18
N ARG A 167 -9.54 5.07 15.49
CA ARG A 167 -8.74 4.00 16.10
C ARG A 167 -9.50 2.69 16.15
N ASP A 168 -10.78 2.73 16.51
CA ASP A 168 -11.63 1.54 16.61
C ASP A 168 -11.82 0.90 15.21
N LEU A 169 -12.10 1.72 14.21
CA LEU A 169 -12.20 1.27 12.81
C LEU A 169 -10.86 0.73 12.30
N ALA A 170 -9.73 1.31 12.69
CA ALA A 170 -8.42 0.81 12.26
C ALA A 170 -8.11 -0.61 12.78
N VAL A 171 -8.77 -1.05 13.84
CA VAL A 171 -8.67 -2.43 14.33
C VAL A 171 -9.57 -3.36 13.52
N VAL A 172 -10.84 -3.01 13.32
CA VAL A 172 -11.82 -3.90 12.68
C VAL A 172 -11.74 -3.89 11.16
N VAL A 173 -11.37 -2.76 10.56
CA VAL A 173 -11.12 -2.62 9.11
C VAL A 173 -9.63 -2.81 8.86
N SER A 174 -9.15 -4.03 9.08
CA SER A 174 -7.73 -4.37 8.99
C SER A 174 -7.53 -5.76 8.39
N PRO A 175 -6.39 -5.99 7.73
CA PRO A 175 -6.04 -7.34 7.27
C PRO A 175 -5.89 -8.33 8.42
N GLU A 176 -5.41 -7.86 9.58
CA GLU A 176 -5.27 -8.71 10.77
C GLU A 176 -6.63 -9.23 11.27
N ALA A 177 -7.64 -8.36 11.34
CA ALA A 177 -9.01 -8.77 11.69
C ALA A 177 -9.61 -9.69 10.65
N LEU A 178 -9.45 -9.37 9.35
CA LEU A 178 -9.94 -10.19 8.25
C LEU A 178 -9.34 -11.61 8.30
N PHE A 179 -8.03 -11.73 8.49
CA PHE A 179 -7.36 -13.04 8.56
C PHE A 179 -7.70 -13.79 9.86
N THR A 180 -8.00 -13.09 10.95
CA THR A 180 -8.55 -13.74 12.16
C THR A 180 -9.90 -14.40 11.85
N LEU A 181 -10.78 -13.71 11.12
CA LEU A 181 -12.10 -14.25 10.76
C LEU A 181 -11.99 -15.44 9.80
N THR A 182 -11.11 -15.38 8.80
CA THR A 182 -10.95 -16.48 7.85
C THR A 182 -10.18 -17.66 8.43
N ASP A 183 -9.05 -17.42 9.11
CA ASP A 183 -8.10 -18.46 9.46
C ASP A 183 -8.43 -19.12 10.82
N LEU A 184 -8.96 -18.35 11.78
CA LEU A 184 -9.24 -18.82 13.12
C LEU A 184 -10.74 -19.07 13.37
N CYS A 185 -11.60 -18.20 12.82
CA CYS A 185 -13.06 -18.38 12.96
C CYS A 185 -13.66 -19.23 11.84
N GLY A 186 -12.90 -19.54 10.79
CA GLY A 186 -13.35 -20.43 9.71
C GLY A 186 -14.41 -19.81 8.79
N LEU A 187 -14.55 -18.49 8.75
CA LEU A 187 -15.50 -17.84 7.84
C LEU A 187 -15.00 -17.90 6.40
N SER A 188 -15.95 -17.97 5.47
CA SER A 188 -15.61 -17.73 4.06
C SER A 188 -15.08 -16.29 3.88
N PRO A 189 -14.27 -16.02 2.84
CA PRO A 189 -13.79 -14.66 2.57
C PRO A 189 -14.92 -13.62 2.49
N ASP A 190 -16.03 -13.95 1.83
CA ASP A 190 -17.19 -13.06 1.65
C ASP A 190 -17.91 -12.82 2.98
N ASP A 191 -18.10 -13.88 3.79
CA ASP A 191 -18.69 -13.75 5.13
C ASP A 191 -17.80 -12.93 6.07
N ALA A 192 -16.49 -13.08 5.98
CA ALA A 192 -15.54 -12.31 6.77
C ALA A 192 -15.59 -10.80 6.43
N VAL A 193 -15.68 -10.45 5.14
CA VAL A 193 -15.90 -9.07 4.70
C VAL A 193 -17.23 -8.53 5.23
N THR A 194 -18.32 -9.26 5.00
CA THR A 194 -19.66 -8.88 5.46
C THR A 194 -19.70 -8.67 6.96
N HIS A 195 -19.08 -9.57 7.74
CA HIS A 195 -18.99 -9.45 9.20
C HIS A 195 -18.21 -8.20 9.62
N SER A 196 -17.06 -7.93 9.00
CA SER A 196 -16.23 -6.76 9.30
C SER A 196 -16.95 -5.46 8.98
N VAL A 197 -17.65 -5.38 7.84
CA VAL A 197 -18.45 -4.21 7.44
C VAL A 197 -19.58 -3.95 8.44
N ARG A 198 -20.31 -5.01 8.85
CA ARG A 198 -21.34 -4.90 9.86
C ARG A 198 -20.79 -4.41 11.19
N LEU A 199 -19.63 -4.89 11.62
CA LEU A 199 -19.00 -4.46 12.86
C LEU A 199 -18.56 -3.00 12.77
N ALA A 200 -17.95 -2.58 11.66
CA ALA A 200 -17.53 -1.19 11.42
C ALA A 200 -18.72 -0.22 11.48
N THR A 201 -19.85 -0.57 10.84
CA THR A 201 -21.07 0.25 10.87
C THR A 201 -21.72 0.29 12.25
N THR A 202 -21.71 -0.83 12.99
CA THR A 202 -22.22 -0.89 14.37
C THR A 202 -21.43 0.02 15.31
N ILE A 203 -20.10 -0.03 15.25
CA ILE A 203 -19.21 0.83 16.04
C ILE A 203 -19.43 2.31 15.68
N THR A 204 -19.58 2.62 14.41
CA THR A 204 -19.83 3.98 13.93
C THR A 204 -21.17 4.50 14.46
N ALA A 205 -22.24 3.72 14.36
CA ALA A 205 -23.57 4.09 14.87
C ALA A 205 -23.53 4.34 16.38
N ALA A 206 -22.88 3.48 17.15
CA ALA A 206 -22.75 3.62 18.59
C ALA A 206 -21.97 4.88 18.99
N ALA A 207 -20.89 5.20 18.27
CA ALA A 207 -20.09 6.40 18.52
C ALA A 207 -20.90 7.69 18.27
N LEU A 208 -21.72 7.72 17.22
CA LEU A 208 -22.56 8.87 16.88
C LEU A 208 -23.71 9.06 17.87
N ALA A 209 -24.34 7.97 18.34
CA ALA A 209 -25.41 8.03 19.33
C ALA A 209 -24.92 8.57 20.69
N SER A 210 -23.75 8.10 21.14
CA SER A 210 -23.18 8.51 22.44
C SER A 210 -22.79 10.00 22.50
N ASP A 211 -22.53 10.65 21.38
CA ASP A 211 -22.23 12.09 21.35
C ASP A 211 -23.47 12.97 21.14
N ALA A 212 -24.55 12.40 20.57
CA ALA A 212 -25.83 13.12 20.46
C ALA A 212 -26.55 13.31 21.81
N GLU A 213 -26.17 12.52 22.83
CA GLU A 213 -26.72 12.58 24.19
C GLU A 213 -25.95 13.53 25.15
N ARG A 214 -24.85 14.14 24.68
CA ARG A 214 -24.01 15.07 25.46
C ARG A 214 -24.24 16.52 25.10
#